data_b96def2854ed5b31316b3209ad37e40f
#
_entry.id   b96def2854ed5b31316b3209ad37e40f
#
_cell.length_a   1.000
_cell.length_b   1.000
_cell.length_c   1.000
_cell.angle_alpha   90.00
_cell.angle_beta   90.00
_cell.angle_gamma   90.00
#
_symmetry.space_group_name_H-M   'P 1'
#
loop_
_entity.id
_entity.type
_entity.pdbx_description
1 polymer ?
#
loop_
_entity_poly.entity_id
_entity_poly.type
_entity_poly.pdbx_seq_one_letter_code
_entity_poly.pdbx_strand_id
1 'polypeptide(L)'
;MRRQIAFLLAATLLVSVGLAAPKTRVATFKVDATPWKGEPLIWATPVTRVDDPLLAKGVIIEDGAARYVLCALDWCATLSSSNLRLRTAIASGAGMDVSHVVVQSLHQHTAPYSDLDAEKILLTRLGKPPLTMSEKYFADLCGRLSAATRDAVSRLEVFDRVGTGEALVERVASSRRIKGPDGKIIVRWSSNGGNKVLIESPEGAIDPMVKTITLAAGTRPLVRLHYYATHPQTYCCDGSVTADFVGRAREAVEQKEKVFQIYFTGCGGDVTAGKYNDKSAAARAGLAERLEKGIEASDAATRYGKVGQIVWRGAPLVLPRRADWPQKLAYARALLAQPGAATDQKLYEAAIQVAWEERKRPLEVSGLQIGNIRIVHLPGEPALEYQRYAQRQGRGLFVAVAGYGDGAPGYMVEDKHFAEGGYEPKEAWGGVGSEARIKEAISKVLGK
;
A
#
# COMPACT_ATOMS: atom_id res chain seq x y z
N MET A 1 55.57 -64.94 30.88
CA MET A 1 55.70 -63.59 30.32
C MET A 1 54.36 -63.20 29.73
N ARG A 2 53.52 -62.46 30.46
CA ARG A 2 52.21 -61.92 29.94
C ARG A 2 52.44 -60.40 29.68
N ARG A 3 52.29 -59.98 28.47
CA ARG A 3 52.31 -58.55 28.10
C ARG A 3 50.90 -58.00 28.28
N GLN A 4 50.75 -57.01 29.14
CA GLN A 4 49.55 -56.17 29.25
C GLN A 4 49.62 -55.04 28.19
N ILE A 5 48.60 -54.99 27.35
CA ILE A 5 48.40 -53.88 26.39
C ILE A 5 47.41 -52.91 27.08
N ALA A 6 47.87 -51.70 27.38
CA ALA A 6 47.05 -50.62 27.87
C ALA A 6 46.39 -49.88 26.68
N PHE A 7 45.06 -49.87 26.61
CA PHE A 7 44.30 -49.04 25.67
C PHE A 7 44.11 -47.65 26.28
N LEU A 8 44.69 -46.60 25.67
CA LEU A 8 44.36 -45.22 25.96
C LEU A 8 43.08 -44.85 25.19
N LEU A 9 41.98 -44.60 25.90
CA LEU A 9 40.81 -43.93 25.34
C LEU A 9 41.07 -42.42 25.29
N ALA A 10 41.23 -41.88 24.09
CA ALA A 10 41.22 -40.44 23.87
C ALA A 10 39.75 -39.96 23.79
N ALA A 11 39.28 -39.27 24.83
CA ALA A 11 38.01 -38.60 24.83
C ALA A 11 38.09 -37.29 24.03
N THR A 12 37.54 -37.28 22.81
CA THR A 12 37.37 -36.07 22.01
C THR A 12 36.20 -35.27 22.56
N LEU A 13 36.48 -34.15 23.26
CA LEU A 13 35.46 -33.15 23.62
C LEU A 13 35.05 -32.44 22.34
N LEU A 14 33.86 -32.77 21.82
CA LEU A 14 33.16 -31.97 20.84
C LEU A 14 32.62 -30.70 21.53
N VAL A 15 33.37 -29.61 21.44
CA VAL A 15 32.88 -28.27 21.76
C VAL A 15 31.90 -27.89 20.67
N SER A 16 30.62 -28.05 20.93
CA SER A 16 29.57 -27.45 20.09
C SER A 16 29.61 -25.95 20.27
N VAL A 17 30.26 -25.25 19.31
CA VAL A 17 30.12 -23.80 19.17
C VAL A 17 28.66 -23.56 18.76
N GLY A 18 27.83 -23.28 19.73
CA GLY A 18 26.46 -22.83 19.48
C GLY A 18 26.52 -21.49 18.72
N LEU A 19 26.37 -21.53 17.40
CA LEU A 19 26.13 -20.33 16.61
C LEU A 19 24.89 -19.66 17.21
N ALA A 20 25.08 -18.50 17.86
CA ALA A 20 23.98 -17.69 18.33
C ALA A 20 23.04 -17.44 17.14
N ALA A 21 21.74 -17.71 17.31
CA ALA A 21 20.76 -17.45 16.28
C ALA A 21 20.91 -15.99 15.79
N PRO A 22 20.89 -15.74 14.48
CA PRO A 22 21.05 -14.39 13.94
C PRO A 22 20.01 -13.48 14.59
N LYS A 23 20.49 -12.35 15.13
CA LYS A 23 19.62 -11.38 15.81
C LYS A 23 18.79 -10.64 14.78
N THR A 24 17.47 -10.64 14.94
CA THR A 24 16.58 -9.81 14.15
C THR A 24 16.79 -8.34 14.51
N ARG A 25 16.89 -7.48 13.49
CA ARG A 25 17.12 -6.04 13.66
C ARG A 25 16.10 -5.22 12.87
N VAL A 26 15.83 -4.02 13.34
CA VAL A 26 14.90 -3.10 12.70
C VAL A 26 15.45 -1.68 12.70
N ALA A 27 15.18 -0.93 11.64
CA ALA A 27 15.36 0.50 11.59
C ALA A 27 14.20 1.14 10.83
N THR A 28 13.96 2.42 11.08
CA THR A 28 12.92 3.20 10.40
C THR A 28 13.54 4.35 9.63
N PHE A 29 12.86 4.79 8.57
CA PHE A 29 13.20 5.99 7.82
C PHE A 29 11.96 6.79 7.50
N LYS A 30 12.15 8.10 7.38
CA LYS A 30 11.13 9.08 6.99
C LYS A 30 11.74 10.07 6.01
N VAL A 31 11.06 10.30 4.89
CA VAL A 31 11.46 11.25 3.85
C VAL A 31 10.27 12.14 3.53
N ASP A 32 10.49 13.43 3.41
CA ASP A 32 9.50 14.36 2.87
C ASP A 32 9.28 14.03 1.38
N ALA A 33 8.08 13.64 1.01
CA ALA A 33 7.65 13.32 -0.34
C ALA A 33 6.62 14.34 -0.88
N THR A 34 6.58 15.53 -0.27
CA THR A 34 5.72 16.63 -0.70
C THR A 34 6.16 17.12 -2.08
N PRO A 35 5.27 17.12 -3.09
CA PRO A 35 5.61 17.61 -4.42
C PRO A 35 5.87 19.12 -4.41
N TRP A 36 6.76 19.57 -5.32
CA TRP A 36 7.04 20.99 -5.46
C TRP A 36 5.81 21.75 -5.99
N LYS A 37 5.75 23.04 -5.73
CA LYS A 37 4.71 23.92 -6.29
C LYS A 37 4.71 23.79 -7.81
N GLY A 38 3.52 23.56 -8.39
CA GLY A 38 3.31 23.35 -9.82
C GLY A 38 3.46 21.91 -10.30
N GLU A 39 4.02 20.98 -9.49
CA GLU A 39 4.00 19.56 -9.82
C GLU A 39 2.55 19.05 -9.91
N PRO A 40 2.27 18.07 -10.79
CA PRO A 40 0.93 17.53 -10.91
C PRO A 40 0.54 16.60 -9.76
N LEU A 41 -0.65 16.77 -9.25
CA LEU A 41 -1.40 15.80 -8.45
C LEU A 41 -2.24 14.92 -9.37
N ILE A 42 -3.03 14.02 -8.79
CA ILE A 42 -4.01 13.22 -9.53
C ILE A 42 -4.85 14.11 -10.47
N TRP A 43 -5.18 13.57 -11.65
CA TRP A 43 -5.88 14.25 -12.75
C TRP A 43 -5.19 15.51 -13.25
N ALA A 44 -3.86 15.52 -13.23
CA ALA A 44 -3.03 16.63 -13.71
C ALA A 44 -3.33 17.98 -13.03
N THR A 45 -3.83 17.96 -11.78
CA THR A 45 -4.10 19.18 -11.03
C THR A 45 -2.80 19.72 -10.44
N PRO A 46 -2.37 20.96 -10.74
CA PRO A 46 -1.10 21.48 -10.25
C PRO A 46 -1.15 21.78 -8.75
N VAL A 47 -0.06 21.56 -8.06
CA VAL A 47 0.12 21.96 -6.64
C VAL A 47 0.07 23.48 -6.52
N THR A 48 -0.85 23.98 -5.73
CA THR A 48 -1.00 25.43 -5.41
C THR A 48 -0.63 25.75 -3.98
N ARG A 49 -0.95 24.86 -3.02
CA ARG A 49 -0.64 25.01 -1.59
C ARG A 49 -0.39 23.65 -0.93
N VAL A 50 0.26 23.69 0.21
CA VAL A 50 0.50 22.51 1.06
C VAL A 50 -0.21 22.74 2.40
N ASP A 51 -1.18 21.92 2.71
CA ASP A 51 -1.91 21.94 3.98
C ASP A 51 -1.28 20.96 4.99
N ASP A 52 -0.83 19.79 4.54
CA ASP A 52 -0.06 18.83 5.31
C ASP A 52 1.12 18.32 4.44
N PRO A 53 2.33 18.10 5.01
CA PRO A 53 3.41 17.47 4.27
C PRO A 53 3.07 16.02 3.94
N LEU A 54 3.53 15.53 2.79
CA LEU A 54 3.45 14.14 2.41
C LEU A 54 4.74 13.41 2.78
N LEU A 55 4.63 12.21 3.32
CA LEU A 55 5.75 11.47 3.83
C LEU A 55 5.89 10.11 3.10
N ALA A 56 7.13 9.69 2.91
CA ALA A 56 7.47 8.29 2.72
C ALA A 56 8.00 7.77 4.06
N LYS A 57 7.27 6.85 4.69
CA LYS A 57 7.64 6.26 5.99
C LYS A 57 7.85 4.77 5.81
N GLY A 58 9.02 4.27 6.20
CA GLY A 58 9.34 2.87 5.99
C GLY A 58 10.07 2.23 7.16
N VAL A 59 10.02 0.91 7.17
CA VAL A 59 10.72 0.04 8.10
C VAL A 59 11.63 -0.91 7.33
N ILE A 60 12.87 -1.04 7.78
CA ILE A 60 13.84 -2.05 7.35
C ILE A 60 13.84 -3.14 8.42
N ILE A 61 13.54 -4.38 8.04
CA ILE A 61 13.60 -5.56 8.90
C ILE A 61 14.74 -6.43 8.39
N GLU A 62 15.63 -6.84 9.29
CA GLU A 62 16.75 -7.74 8.99
C GLU A 62 16.65 -8.99 9.87
N ASP A 63 16.76 -10.18 9.27
CA ASP A 63 16.70 -11.47 9.97
C ASP A 63 18.07 -12.16 10.10
N GLY A 64 19.14 -11.46 9.74
CA GLY A 64 20.51 -11.95 9.71
C GLY A 64 20.91 -12.59 8.39
N ALA A 65 19.97 -13.01 7.55
CA ALA A 65 20.21 -13.54 6.21
C ALA A 65 19.84 -12.54 5.11
N ALA A 66 18.76 -11.80 5.30
CA ALA A 66 18.22 -10.86 4.33
C ALA A 66 17.64 -9.61 5.01
N ARG A 67 17.35 -8.60 4.18
CA ARG A 67 16.60 -7.41 4.54
C ARG A 67 15.29 -7.37 3.79
N TYR A 68 14.28 -6.79 4.44
CA TYR A 68 12.93 -6.58 3.91
C TYR A 68 12.52 -5.15 4.20
N VAL A 69 11.95 -4.46 3.23
CA VAL A 69 11.49 -3.08 3.43
C VAL A 69 10.02 -2.96 3.11
N LEU A 70 9.26 -2.45 4.08
CA LEU A 70 7.87 -2.04 3.92
C LEU A 70 7.81 -0.51 4.00
N CYS A 71 7.42 0.13 2.92
CA CYS A 71 7.32 1.59 2.83
C CYS A 71 5.90 2.01 2.47
N ALA A 72 5.30 2.87 3.28
CA ALA A 72 4.09 3.59 2.97
C ALA A 72 4.44 4.97 2.42
N LEU A 73 3.79 5.36 1.32
CA LEU A 73 4.01 6.63 0.63
C LEU A 73 2.69 7.42 0.63
N ASP A 74 2.72 8.64 1.14
CA ASP A 74 1.55 9.52 1.19
C ASP A 74 1.22 10.11 -0.20
N TRP A 75 1.13 9.24 -1.19
CA TRP A 75 0.74 9.55 -2.56
C TRP A 75 -0.55 8.84 -2.95
N CYS A 76 -1.22 9.32 -4.00
CA CYS A 76 -2.39 8.66 -4.56
C CYS A 76 -2.02 7.33 -5.19
N ALA A 77 -1.02 7.32 -6.07
CA ALA A 77 -0.50 6.08 -6.65
C ALA A 77 0.90 6.27 -7.26
N THR A 78 1.59 5.14 -7.41
CA THR A 78 2.81 5.01 -8.21
C THR A 78 2.66 3.83 -9.16
N LEU A 79 2.77 4.06 -10.45
CA LEU A 79 2.51 3.07 -11.48
C LEU A 79 3.81 2.56 -12.11
N SER A 80 3.80 1.30 -12.51
CA SER A 80 4.80 0.70 -13.41
C SER A 80 6.26 1.05 -13.08
N SER A 81 6.95 1.80 -13.93
CA SER A 81 8.36 2.17 -13.72
C SER A 81 8.53 3.12 -12.54
N SER A 82 7.55 3.98 -12.22
CA SER A 82 7.61 4.83 -11.03
C SER A 82 7.72 4.01 -9.75
N ASN A 83 6.85 3.01 -9.57
CA ASN A 83 6.90 2.12 -8.41
C ASN A 83 8.23 1.36 -8.34
N LEU A 84 8.70 0.81 -9.47
CA LEU A 84 9.98 0.10 -9.51
C LEU A 84 11.17 1.00 -9.17
N ARG A 85 11.21 2.23 -9.68
CA ARG A 85 12.32 3.17 -9.41
C ARG A 85 12.40 3.56 -7.94
N LEU A 86 11.25 3.79 -7.26
CA LEU A 86 11.22 4.03 -5.81
C LEU A 86 11.75 2.82 -5.05
N ARG A 87 11.27 1.62 -5.37
CA ARG A 87 11.76 0.35 -4.77
C ARG A 87 13.26 0.17 -4.99
N THR A 88 13.76 0.47 -6.20
CA THR A 88 15.19 0.37 -6.54
C THR A 88 16.03 1.38 -5.76
N ALA A 89 15.55 2.61 -5.59
CA ALA A 89 16.24 3.63 -4.81
C ALA A 89 16.37 3.21 -3.33
N ILE A 90 15.29 2.70 -2.75
CA ILE A 90 15.26 2.15 -1.38
C ILE A 90 16.21 0.95 -1.26
N ALA A 91 16.13 -0.02 -2.18
CA ALA A 91 16.98 -1.20 -2.18
C ALA A 91 18.48 -0.86 -2.29
N SER A 92 18.83 0.07 -3.18
CA SER A 92 20.18 0.57 -3.35
C SER A 92 20.73 1.22 -2.07
N GLY A 93 19.94 2.05 -1.41
CA GLY A 93 20.32 2.66 -0.14
C GLY A 93 20.49 1.64 0.98
N ALA A 94 19.59 0.67 1.06
CA ALA A 94 19.60 -0.39 2.07
C ALA A 94 20.61 -1.52 1.76
N GLY A 95 21.26 -1.55 0.58
CA GLY A 95 22.18 -2.61 0.17
C GLY A 95 21.50 -3.98 0.10
N MET A 96 20.36 -4.09 -0.60
CA MET A 96 19.53 -5.30 -0.64
C MET A 96 18.90 -5.54 -2.01
N ASP A 97 18.28 -6.70 -2.20
CA ASP A 97 17.55 -7.04 -3.41
C ASP A 97 16.22 -6.25 -3.47
N VAL A 98 15.92 -5.69 -4.64
CA VAL A 98 14.68 -4.91 -4.88
C VAL A 98 13.42 -5.76 -4.76
N SER A 99 13.49 -7.07 -4.95
CA SER A 99 12.35 -7.98 -4.79
C SER A 99 11.83 -8.06 -3.35
N HIS A 100 12.63 -7.66 -2.36
CA HIS A 100 12.25 -7.60 -0.94
C HIS A 100 11.79 -6.21 -0.48
N VAL A 101 11.52 -5.30 -1.41
CA VAL A 101 11.03 -3.95 -1.13
C VAL A 101 9.61 -3.80 -1.64
N VAL A 102 8.72 -3.29 -0.82
CA VAL A 102 7.39 -2.81 -1.24
C VAL A 102 7.25 -1.33 -0.96
N VAL A 103 6.56 -0.64 -1.87
CA VAL A 103 6.08 0.72 -1.71
C VAL A 103 4.58 0.70 -1.97
N GLN A 104 3.80 1.02 -0.94
CA GLN A 104 2.34 1.07 -0.97
C GLN A 104 1.89 2.51 -0.79
N SER A 105 1.07 3.02 -1.70
CA SER A 105 0.49 4.35 -1.60
C SER A 105 -0.64 4.38 -0.57
N LEU A 106 -0.83 5.51 0.11
CA LEU A 106 -2.00 5.70 0.97
C LEU A 106 -3.28 5.92 0.18
N HIS A 107 -3.14 6.44 -1.05
CA HIS A 107 -4.21 6.66 -2.02
C HIS A 107 -5.12 7.87 -1.73
N GLN A 108 -4.61 8.89 -1.03
CA GLN A 108 -5.35 10.15 -0.91
C GLN A 108 -5.35 10.95 -2.22
N HIS A 109 -6.46 11.63 -2.50
CA HIS A 109 -6.68 12.32 -3.79
C HIS A 109 -6.26 13.80 -3.81
N THR A 110 -5.46 14.21 -2.84
CA THR A 110 -4.74 15.49 -2.77
C THR A 110 -3.24 15.26 -2.82
N ALA A 111 -2.82 14.34 -3.71
CA ALA A 111 -1.46 13.83 -3.79
C ALA A 111 -1.11 13.39 -5.22
N PRO A 112 0.18 13.18 -5.53
CA PRO A 112 0.62 12.72 -6.83
C PRO A 112 0.08 11.34 -7.22
N TYR A 113 -0.15 11.19 -8.54
CA TYR A 113 -0.45 9.92 -9.20
C TYR A 113 0.61 9.73 -10.29
N SER A 114 1.74 9.12 -9.96
CA SER A 114 2.93 9.12 -10.80
C SER A 114 3.02 7.93 -11.74
N ASP A 115 3.14 8.21 -13.04
CA ASP A 115 3.48 7.24 -14.09
C ASP A 115 4.53 7.83 -15.04
N LEU A 116 5.80 7.52 -14.83
CA LEU A 116 6.90 8.03 -15.66
C LEU A 116 6.89 7.44 -17.08
N ASP A 117 6.29 6.26 -17.30
CA ASP A 117 6.14 5.71 -18.65
C ASP A 117 5.10 6.52 -19.43
N ALA A 118 3.97 6.87 -18.79
CA ALA A 118 2.97 7.77 -19.35
C ALA A 118 3.54 9.18 -19.58
N GLU A 119 4.30 9.71 -18.63
CA GLU A 119 4.95 11.01 -18.75
C GLU A 119 5.88 11.08 -19.97
N LYS A 120 6.67 10.03 -20.19
CA LYS A 120 7.52 9.91 -21.38
C LYS A 120 6.70 9.94 -22.69
N ILE A 121 5.53 9.29 -22.72
CA ILE A 121 4.61 9.30 -23.87
C ILE A 121 4.11 10.72 -24.10
N LEU A 122 3.65 11.41 -23.06
CA LEU A 122 3.14 12.79 -23.15
C LEU A 122 4.20 13.77 -23.63
N LEU A 123 5.38 13.72 -23.04
CA LEU A 123 6.50 14.58 -23.44
C LEU A 123 6.93 14.34 -24.90
N THR A 124 7.10 13.07 -25.28
CA THR A 124 7.62 12.70 -26.60
C THR A 124 6.63 13.02 -27.72
N ARG A 125 5.32 12.80 -27.48
CA ARG A 125 4.28 12.99 -28.52
C ARG A 125 3.70 14.38 -28.56
N LEU A 126 3.59 15.06 -27.41
CA LEU A 126 2.82 16.29 -27.28
C LEU A 126 3.68 17.49 -26.85
N GLY A 127 4.91 17.28 -26.38
CA GLY A 127 5.74 18.35 -25.80
C GLY A 127 5.10 19.01 -24.57
N LYS A 128 4.17 18.33 -23.91
CA LYS A 128 3.43 18.88 -22.76
C LYS A 128 4.34 19.02 -21.54
N PRO A 129 4.08 20.01 -20.66
CA PRO A 129 4.65 20.02 -19.32
C PRO A 129 4.20 18.76 -18.56
N PRO A 130 4.85 18.40 -17.45
CA PRO A 130 4.50 17.20 -16.68
C PRO A 130 3.03 17.17 -16.29
N LEU A 131 2.33 16.05 -16.60
CA LEU A 131 0.94 15.81 -16.24
C LEU A 131 0.79 14.67 -15.22
N THR A 132 1.84 13.84 -15.06
CA THR A 132 1.88 12.79 -14.04
C THR A 132 2.90 13.10 -12.95
N MET A 133 4.14 13.42 -13.32
CA MET A 133 5.21 13.82 -12.40
C MET A 133 6.44 14.25 -13.20
N SER A 134 7.13 15.32 -12.78
CA SER A 134 8.39 15.68 -13.41
C SER A 134 9.50 14.69 -13.07
N GLU A 135 10.31 14.35 -14.08
CA GLU A 135 11.50 13.49 -13.90
C GLU A 135 12.46 14.08 -12.86
N LYS A 136 12.60 15.42 -12.86
CA LYS A 136 13.49 16.14 -11.94
C LYS A 136 13.09 15.94 -10.48
N TYR A 137 11.81 16.15 -10.14
CA TYR A 137 11.32 15.95 -8.79
C TYR A 137 11.43 14.47 -8.38
N PHE A 138 11.04 13.56 -9.29
CA PHE A 138 11.05 12.13 -9.03
C PHE A 138 12.47 11.60 -8.76
N ALA A 139 13.46 12.05 -9.55
CA ALA A 139 14.86 11.68 -9.35
C ALA A 139 15.41 12.22 -8.00
N ASP A 140 15.04 13.44 -7.61
CA ASP A 140 15.39 14.02 -6.31
C ASP A 140 14.81 13.18 -5.15
N LEU A 141 13.53 12.81 -5.22
CA LEU A 141 12.89 11.95 -4.23
C LEU A 141 13.59 10.59 -4.13
N CYS A 142 13.94 9.97 -5.26
CA CYS A 142 14.71 8.71 -5.27
C CYS A 142 16.07 8.88 -4.58
N GLY A 143 16.77 9.98 -4.82
CA GLY A 143 18.04 10.30 -4.16
C GLY A 143 17.88 10.41 -2.63
N ARG A 144 16.86 11.15 -2.18
CA ARG A 144 16.57 11.30 -0.74
C ARG A 144 16.17 9.98 -0.07
N LEU A 145 15.36 9.14 -0.74
CA LEU A 145 15.00 7.81 -0.26
C LEU A 145 16.23 6.90 -0.13
N SER A 146 17.13 6.88 -1.13
CA SER A 146 18.36 6.10 -1.08
C SER A 146 19.29 6.55 0.05
N ALA A 147 19.43 7.86 0.27
CA ALA A 147 20.21 8.41 1.38
C ALA A 147 19.62 8.04 2.74
N ALA A 148 18.31 8.23 2.93
CA ALA A 148 17.61 7.95 4.17
C ALA A 148 17.63 6.46 4.55
N THR A 149 17.51 5.56 3.57
CA THR A 149 17.59 4.11 3.82
C THR A 149 19.01 3.65 4.15
N ARG A 150 20.03 4.24 3.53
CA ARG A 150 21.44 3.99 3.87
C ARG A 150 21.74 4.43 5.31
N ASP A 151 21.29 5.59 5.70
CA ASP A 151 21.42 6.10 7.05
C ASP A 151 20.65 5.22 8.06
N ALA A 152 19.44 4.78 7.73
CA ALA A 152 18.66 3.88 8.57
C ALA A 152 19.37 2.53 8.82
N VAL A 153 20.03 1.97 7.81
CA VAL A 153 20.81 0.71 7.96
C VAL A 153 21.92 0.87 9.01
N SER A 154 22.54 2.04 9.13
CA SER A 154 23.59 2.28 10.15
C SER A 154 23.02 2.31 11.59
N ARG A 155 21.68 2.45 11.74
CA ARG A 155 20.95 2.55 13.01
C ARG A 155 20.10 1.34 13.32
N LEU A 156 20.34 0.19 12.67
CA LEU A 156 19.62 -1.06 12.93
C LEU A 156 19.74 -1.48 14.40
N GLU A 157 18.59 -1.59 15.07
CA GLU A 157 18.44 -1.97 16.47
C GLU A 157 17.84 -3.38 16.58
N VAL A 158 18.27 -4.15 17.58
CA VAL A 158 17.73 -5.51 17.83
C VAL A 158 16.28 -5.43 18.31
N PHE A 159 15.40 -6.21 17.69
CA PHE A 159 14.08 -6.50 18.23
C PHE A 159 13.94 -8.01 18.48
N ASP A 160 13.25 -8.37 19.54
CA ASP A 160 13.08 -9.78 19.98
C ASP A 160 11.62 -10.13 20.24
N ARG A 161 10.73 -9.14 20.06
CA ARG A 161 9.28 -9.29 20.22
C ARG A 161 8.53 -8.74 19.00
N VAL A 162 7.45 -9.42 18.69
CA VAL A 162 6.45 -8.91 17.75
C VAL A 162 5.09 -8.92 18.44
N GLY A 163 4.38 -7.81 18.35
CA GLY A 163 3.05 -7.65 18.92
C GLY A 163 2.00 -7.53 17.83
N THR A 164 0.79 -7.98 18.13
CA THR A 164 -0.38 -7.77 17.28
C THR A 164 -1.54 -7.26 18.10
N GLY A 165 -2.25 -6.29 17.57
CA GLY A 165 -3.46 -5.73 18.14
C GLY A 165 -4.47 -5.43 17.04
N GLU A 166 -5.74 -5.39 17.41
CA GLU A 166 -6.81 -4.94 16.52
C GLU A 166 -7.91 -4.26 17.31
N ALA A 167 -8.55 -3.27 16.71
CA ALA A 167 -9.66 -2.55 17.33
C ALA A 167 -10.66 -2.07 16.29
N LEU A 168 -11.89 -1.88 16.73
CA LEU A 168 -12.98 -1.34 15.93
C LEU A 168 -12.75 0.15 15.63
N VAL A 169 -12.91 0.54 14.37
CA VAL A 169 -12.98 1.93 13.92
C VAL A 169 -14.41 2.21 13.52
N GLU A 170 -15.10 3.01 14.32
CA GLU A 170 -16.51 3.31 14.10
C GLU A 170 -16.69 4.52 13.19
N ARG A 171 -17.70 4.45 12.30
CA ARG A 171 -18.16 5.60 11.51
C ARG A 171 -17.07 6.27 10.66
N VAL A 172 -16.22 5.44 10.02
CA VAL A 172 -15.23 5.88 9.04
C VAL A 172 -15.50 5.21 7.70
N ALA A 173 -15.42 3.89 7.64
CA ALA A 173 -15.60 3.13 6.40
C ALA A 173 -17.06 2.89 6.05
N SER A 174 -17.35 2.82 4.76
CA SER A 174 -18.65 2.39 4.21
C SER A 174 -18.46 1.85 2.80
N SER A 175 -19.24 0.86 2.39
CA SER A 175 -19.20 0.33 1.02
C SER A 175 -19.60 1.42 0.02
N ARG A 176 -18.90 1.47 -1.10
CA ARG A 176 -19.28 2.30 -2.26
C ARG A 176 -20.48 1.76 -3.00
N ARG A 177 -20.81 0.48 -2.81
CA ARG A 177 -21.78 -0.30 -3.57
C ARG A 177 -23.08 -0.48 -2.78
N ILE A 178 -24.00 0.48 -2.91
CA ILE A 178 -25.34 0.38 -2.32
C ILE A 178 -26.24 -0.31 -3.35
N LYS A 179 -26.85 -1.44 -3.00
CA LYS A 179 -27.81 -2.13 -3.86
C LYS A 179 -29.15 -1.42 -3.81
N GLY A 180 -29.56 -0.84 -4.94
CA GLY A 180 -30.88 -0.19 -5.10
C GLY A 180 -32.04 -1.19 -5.16
N PRO A 181 -33.29 -0.70 -5.11
CA PRO A 181 -34.47 -1.55 -5.19
C PRO A 181 -34.58 -2.32 -6.50
N ASP A 182 -34.03 -1.77 -7.60
CA ASP A 182 -33.97 -2.37 -8.94
C ASP A 182 -32.79 -3.35 -9.11
N GLY A 183 -32.02 -3.60 -8.06
CA GLY A 183 -30.84 -4.45 -8.05
C GLY A 183 -29.58 -3.78 -8.60
N LYS A 184 -29.66 -2.57 -9.13
CA LYS A 184 -28.52 -1.80 -9.63
C LYS A 184 -27.73 -1.17 -8.49
N ILE A 185 -26.46 -0.89 -8.75
CA ILE A 185 -25.57 -0.25 -7.78
C ILE A 185 -25.75 1.27 -7.82
N ILE A 186 -26.16 1.83 -6.68
CA ILE A 186 -26.06 3.25 -6.39
C ILE A 186 -24.66 3.46 -5.80
N VAL A 187 -23.87 4.29 -6.47
CA VAL A 187 -22.46 4.53 -6.05
C VAL A 187 -22.43 5.54 -4.90
N ARG A 188 -21.89 5.11 -3.75
CA ARG A 188 -21.52 6.04 -2.67
C ARG A 188 -20.13 6.58 -2.97
N TRP A 189 -20.07 7.83 -3.38
CA TRP A 189 -18.82 8.52 -3.66
C TRP A 189 -18.04 8.84 -2.38
N SER A 190 -16.91 9.50 -2.52
CA SER A 190 -16.06 9.95 -1.39
C SER A 190 -16.75 10.95 -0.45
N SER A 191 -17.91 11.49 -0.86
CA SER A 191 -18.74 12.40 -0.08
C SER A 191 -20.22 12.10 -0.35
N ASN A 192 -21.05 12.27 0.68
CA ASN A 192 -22.50 12.10 0.56
C ASN A 192 -23.19 13.33 -0.10
N GLY A 193 -22.54 14.50 -0.09
CA GLY A 193 -23.08 15.71 -0.71
C GLY A 193 -24.46 16.14 -0.20
N GLY A 194 -24.86 15.70 1.01
CA GLY A 194 -26.20 15.92 1.58
C GLY A 194 -27.29 14.96 1.05
N ASN A 195 -26.92 13.98 0.22
CA ASN A 195 -27.87 13.00 -0.32
C ASN A 195 -28.31 12.02 0.77
N LYS A 196 -29.61 12.05 1.10
CA LYS A 196 -30.20 11.22 2.16
C LYS A 196 -30.00 9.72 1.91
N VAL A 197 -30.13 9.23 0.68
CA VAL A 197 -29.93 7.81 0.35
C VAL A 197 -28.51 7.38 0.71
N LEU A 198 -27.50 8.21 0.41
CA LEU A 198 -26.10 7.89 0.73
C LEU A 198 -25.81 7.95 2.24
N ILE A 199 -26.50 8.83 2.97
CA ILE A 199 -26.36 9.01 4.43
C ILE A 199 -27.07 7.89 5.20
N GLU A 200 -28.32 7.58 4.83
CA GLU A 200 -29.18 6.66 5.58
C GLU A 200 -28.92 5.18 5.26
N SER A 201 -28.46 4.87 4.02
CA SER A 201 -28.10 3.49 3.67
C SER A 201 -27.06 2.91 4.63
N PRO A 202 -27.16 1.62 4.99
CA PRO A 202 -26.19 0.95 5.86
C PRO A 202 -24.73 1.12 5.37
N GLU A 203 -23.77 0.92 6.26
CA GLU A 203 -22.34 0.92 5.89
C GLU A 203 -22.03 -0.11 4.80
N GLY A 204 -22.76 -1.22 4.79
CA GLY A 204 -22.58 -2.31 3.84
C GLY A 204 -21.36 -3.19 4.17
N ALA A 205 -20.75 -3.74 3.13
CA ALA A 205 -19.59 -4.60 3.31
C ALA A 205 -18.33 -3.77 3.62
N ILE A 206 -17.83 -3.85 4.84
CA ILE A 206 -16.57 -3.22 5.31
C ILE A 206 -15.78 -4.19 6.18
N ASP A 207 -14.48 -3.96 6.33
CA ASP A 207 -13.69 -4.48 7.45
C ASP A 207 -13.49 -3.32 8.43
N PRO A 208 -14.21 -3.29 9.54
CA PRO A 208 -14.15 -2.16 10.47
C PRO A 208 -12.94 -2.19 11.39
N MET A 209 -12.11 -3.23 11.33
CA MET A 209 -10.98 -3.41 12.23
C MET A 209 -9.72 -2.74 11.71
N VAL A 210 -9.12 -1.83 12.48
CA VAL A 210 -7.71 -1.47 12.29
C VAL A 210 -6.85 -2.54 12.93
N LYS A 211 -5.82 -2.98 12.20
CA LYS A 211 -4.86 -3.99 12.67
C LYS A 211 -3.49 -3.37 12.85
N THR A 212 -2.85 -3.65 13.98
CA THR A 212 -1.52 -3.16 14.32
C THR A 212 -0.53 -4.31 14.47
N ILE A 213 0.65 -4.14 13.88
CA ILE A 213 1.81 -4.99 14.10
C ILE A 213 2.90 -4.13 14.71
N THR A 214 3.42 -4.53 15.88
CA THR A 214 4.46 -3.81 16.62
C THR A 214 5.75 -4.63 16.65
N LEU A 215 6.86 -4.06 16.22
CA LEU A 215 8.19 -4.64 16.46
C LEU A 215 8.77 -3.98 17.70
N ALA A 216 9.28 -4.78 18.66
CA ALA A 216 9.69 -4.29 19.98
C ALA A 216 10.98 -4.95 20.49
N ALA A 217 11.72 -4.22 21.30
CA ALA A 217 12.82 -4.70 22.14
C ALA A 217 12.28 -4.94 23.56
N GLY A 218 12.05 -6.20 23.91
CA GLY A 218 11.33 -6.55 25.15
C GLY A 218 9.91 -5.98 25.12
N THR A 219 9.62 -5.02 25.99
CA THR A 219 8.32 -4.32 26.09
C THR A 219 8.33 -2.94 25.42
N ARG A 220 9.50 -2.46 24.96
CA ARG A 220 9.64 -1.16 24.31
C ARG A 220 9.31 -1.25 22.82
N PRO A 221 8.21 -0.65 22.34
CA PRO A 221 7.90 -0.60 20.93
C PRO A 221 8.95 0.25 20.17
N LEU A 222 9.37 -0.24 19.00
CA LEU A 222 10.32 0.45 18.11
C LEU A 222 9.61 1.06 16.91
N VAL A 223 8.62 0.33 16.37
CA VAL A 223 7.78 0.76 15.24
C VAL A 223 6.44 0.05 15.29
N ARG A 224 5.40 0.75 14.85
CA ARG A 224 4.05 0.20 14.67
C ARG A 224 3.61 0.35 13.23
N LEU A 225 2.96 -0.69 12.70
CA LEU A 225 2.44 -0.78 11.35
C LEU A 225 0.93 -0.96 11.43
N HIS A 226 0.16 -0.02 10.91
CA HIS A 226 -1.30 -0.02 10.95
C HIS A 226 -1.89 -0.34 9.58
N TYR A 227 -2.95 -1.12 9.54
CA TYR A 227 -3.65 -1.55 8.33
C TYR A 227 -5.14 -1.34 8.50
N TYR A 228 -5.75 -0.51 7.63
CA TYR A 228 -7.19 -0.25 7.65
C TYR A 228 -7.73 -0.04 6.24
N ALA A 229 -8.88 -0.66 5.92
CA ALA A 229 -9.44 -0.67 4.58
C ALA A 229 -10.46 0.44 4.38
N THR A 230 -10.03 1.57 3.80
CA THR A 230 -10.94 2.62 3.31
C THR A 230 -10.21 3.55 2.35
N HIS A 231 -10.91 4.08 1.34
CA HIS A 231 -10.39 5.13 0.46
C HIS A 231 -10.21 6.44 1.24
N PRO A 232 -8.99 6.97 1.37
CA PRO A 232 -8.75 8.25 2.04
C PRO A 232 -8.94 9.40 1.06
N GLN A 233 -10.19 9.73 0.77
CA GLN A 233 -10.57 10.78 -0.19
C GLN A 233 -11.61 11.70 0.43
N THR A 234 -11.20 12.60 1.34
CA THR A 234 -12.11 13.59 1.92
C THR A 234 -12.20 14.86 1.09
N TYR A 235 -11.14 15.21 0.39
CA TYR A 235 -11.07 16.25 -0.63
C TYR A 235 -10.46 15.75 -1.91
N CYS A 236 -10.61 16.51 -2.98
CA CYS A 236 -9.88 16.27 -4.23
C CYS A 236 -9.84 17.53 -5.09
N CYS A 237 -8.83 17.60 -5.94
CA CYS A 237 -8.82 18.38 -7.18
C CYS A 237 -8.84 19.91 -7.00
N ASP A 238 -8.42 20.44 -5.87
CA ASP A 238 -8.35 21.89 -5.60
C ASP A 238 -6.90 22.44 -5.56
N GLY A 239 -5.93 21.58 -5.92
CA GLY A 239 -4.50 21.94 -5.90
C GLY A 239 -3.88 21.95 -4.51
N SER A 240 -4.63 21.59 -3.46
CA SER A 240 -4.07 21.39 -2.13
C SER A 240 -3.36 20.06 -2.01
N VAL A 241 -2.29 20.04 -1.22
CA VAL A 241 -1.56 18.83 -0.82
C VAL A 241 -1.88 18.53 0.63
N THR A 242 -2.41 17.34 0.90
CA THR A 242 -2.68 16.89 2.27
C THR A 242 -2.51 15.37 2.40
N ALA A 243 -2.10 14.92 3.59
CA ALA A 243 -2.05 13.50 3.94
C ALA A 243 -3.44 12.90 4.26
N ASP A 244 -4.52 13.67 4.05
CA ASP A 244 -5.91 13.36 4.35
C ASP A 244 -6.10 12.91 5.82
N PHE A 245 -7.25 12.38 6.18
CA PHE A 245 -7.53 11.96 7.56
C PHE A 245 -6.63 10.82 8.05
N VAL A 246 -6.18 9.95 7.16
CA VAL A 246 -5.32 8.79 7.52
C VAL A 246 -3.92 9.23 7.94
N GLY A 247 -3.31 10.16 7.20
CA GLY A 247 -2.00 10.69 7.57
C GLY A 247 -2.06 11.52 8.85
N ARG A 248 -3.13 12.31 9.02
CA ARG A 248 -3.34 13.11 10.25
C ARG A 248 -3.51 12.22 11.48
N ALA A 249 -4.32 11.15 11.41
CA ALA A 249 -4.48 10.20 12.50
C ALA A 249 -3.15 9.52 12.87
N ARG A 250 -2.38 9.05 11.87
CA ARG A 250 -1.05 8.45 12.06
C ARG A 250 -0.08 9.40 12.77
N GLU A 251 0.04 10.64 12.29
CA GLU A 251 0.96 11.61 12.89
C GLU A 251 0.52 12.04 14.30
N ALA A 252 -0.79 12.10 14.58
CA ALA A 252 -1.30 12.41 15.91
C ALA A 252 -0.90 11.32 16.92
N VAL A 253 -1.06 10.03 16.56
CA VAL A 253 -0.63 8.92 17.41
C VAL A 253 0.90 8.92 17.59
N GLU A 254 1.68 9.16 16.52
CA GLU A 254 3.15 9.25 16.62
C GLU A 254 3.58 10.36 17.61
N GLN A 255 2.91 11.51 17.56
CA GLN A 255 3.19 12.62 18.47
C GLN A 255 2.89 12.29 19.93
N LYS A 256 1.81 11.53 20.19
CA LYS A 256 1.41 11.13 21.55
C LYS A 256 2.31 10.04 22.12
N GLU A 257 2.54 8.98 21.36
CA GLU A 257 3.25 7.79 21.83
C GLU A 257 4.79 7.92 21.76
N LYS A 258 5.30 8.80 20.90
CA LYS A 258 6.74 8.92 20.59
C LYS A 258 7.34 7.63 20.02
N VAL A 259 6.52 6.82 19.36
CA VAL A 259 6.89 5.60 18.64
C VAL A 259 6.64 5.85 17.16
N PHE A 260 7.53 5.41 16.30
CA PHE A 260 7.40 5.58 14.86
C PHE A 260 6.19 4.82 14.33
N GLN A 261 5.28 5.52 13.65
CA GLN A 261 4.03 4.99 13.14
C GLN A 261 4.06 4.93 11.61
N ILE A 262 3.63 3.81 11.03
CA ILE A 262 3.45 3.64 9.58
C ILE A 262 2.01 3.18 9.35
N TYR A 263 1.29 3.82 8.44
CA TYR A 263 -0.07 3.44 8.07
C TYR A 263 -0.09 2.92 6.64
N PHE A 264 -0.78 1.80 6.44
CA PHE A 264 -1.04 1.19 5.14
C PHE A 264 -2.54 1.12 4.90
N THR A 265 -2.98 1.58 3.74
CA THR A 265 -4.36 1.42 3.30
C THR A 265 -4.58 -0.04 2.88
N GLY A 266 -5.57 -0.69 3.48
CA GLY A 266 -6.00 -2.03 3.12
C GLY A 266 -6.74 -2.07 1.78
N CYS A 267 -7.47 -3.16 1.51
CA CYS A 267 -8.28 -3.28 0.29
C CYS A 267 -9.50 -2.35 0.36
N GLY A 268 -9.34 -1.12 -0.12
CA GLY A 268 -10.34 -0.07 -0.07
C GLY A 268 -10.97 0.26 -1.43
N GLY A 269 -10.74 -0.55 -2.50
CA GLY A 269 -11.22 -0.22 -3.84
C GLY A 269 -12.72 0.03 -3.92
N ASP A 270 -13.53 -0.70 -3.18
CA ASP A 270 -14.97 -0.56 -3.08
C ASP A 270 -15.46 -0.07 -1.70
N VAL A 271 -14.54 0.51 -0.91
CA VAL A 271 -14.83 1.07 0.42
C VAL A 271 -14.44 2.56 0.46
N THR A 272 -15.26 3.39 1.07
CA THR A 272 -15.10 4.84 1.14
C THR A 272 -15.49 5.40 2.50
N ALA A 273 -14.99 6.58 2.86
CA ALA A 273 -15.49 7.37 3.99
C ALA A 273 -16.75 8.18 3.66
N GLY A 274 -17.31 8.03 2.45
CA GLY A 274 -18.32 8.89 1.89
C GLY A 274 -19.64 9.01 2.69
N LYS A 275 -20.03 7.96 3.42
CA LYS A 275 -21.21 8.03 4.30
C LYS A 275 -21.07 9.14 5.36
N TYR A 276 -19.86 9.34 5.86
CA TYR A 276 -19.52 10.23 6.98
C TYR A 276 -18.76 11.48 6.57
N ASN A 277 -18.65 11.72 5.26
CA ASN A 277 -17.99 12.87 4.67
C ASN A 277 -19.00 13.74 3.91
N ASP A 278 -19.26 14.93 4.39
CA ASP A 278 -20.09 15.96 3.74
C ASP A 278 -19.24 17.06 3.06
N LYS A 279 -17.92 16.86 2.98
CA LYS A 279 -16.87 17.79 2.51
C LYS A 279 -16.53 18.91 3.49
N SER A 280 -17.13 18.98 4.65
CA SER A 280 -16.79 19.99 5.65
C SER A 280 -15.43 19.70 6.32
N ALA A 281 -14.79 20.76 6.83
CA ALA A 281 -13.59 20.62 7.67
C ALA A 281 -13.89 19.80 8.95
N ALA A 282 -15.08 19.93 9.50
CA ALA A 282 -15.53 19.18 10.67
C ALA A 282 -15.64 17.67 10.38
N ALA A 283 -16.21 17.29 9.23
CA ALA A 283 -16.28 15.89 8.82
C ALA A 283 -14.89 15.26 8.69
N ARG A 284 -13.95 15.97 8.05
CA ARG A 284 -12.56 15.51 7.92
C ARG A 284 -11.87 15.35 9.28
N ALA A 285 -11.98 16.36 10.16
CA ALA A 285 -11.43 16.29 11.50
C ALA A 285 -12.00 15.13 12.30
N GLY A 286 -13.33 14.92 12.24
CA GLY A 286 -14.00 13.82 12.90
C GLY A 286 -13.62 12.44 12.34
N LEU A 287 -13.32 12.31 11.04
CA LEU A 287 -12.79 11.07 10.46
C LEU A 287 -11.38 10.77 10.99
N ALA A 288 -10.51 11.78 11.05
CA ALA A 288 -9.17 11.64 11.60
C ALA A 288 -9.20 11.22 13.07
N GLU A 289 -10.02 11.90 13.90
CA GLU A 289 -10.16 11.59 15.33
C GLU A 289 -10.68 10.16 15.58
N ARG A 290 -11.65 9.68 14.79
CA ARG A 290 -12.19 8.32 14.95
C ARG A 290 -11.17 7.26 14.55
N LEU A 291 -10.40 7.48 13.48
CA LEU A 291 -9.32 6.58 13.10
C LEU A 291 -8.18 6.60 14.11
N GLU A 292 -7.79 7.77 14.62
CA GLU A 292 -6.81 7.93 15.69
C GLU A 292 -7.19 7.11 16.93
N LYS A 293 -8.42 7.25 17.42
CA LYS A 293 -8.94 6.46 18.56
C LYS A 293 -8.90 4.94 18.28
N GLY A 294 -9.22 4.53 17.04
CA GLY A 294 -9.11 3.13 16.65
C GLY A 294 -7.67 2.63 16.68
N ILE A 295 -6.72 3.42 16.18
CA ILE A 295 -5.29 3.09 16.23
C ILE A 295 -4.82 2.99 17.68
N GLU A 296 -5.11 3.98 18.52
CA GLU A 296 -4.76 3.95 19.96
C GLU A 296 -5.33 2.72 20.69
N ALA A 297 -6.58 2.37 20.40
CA ALA A 297 -7.22 1.17 20.96
C ALA A 297 -6.55 -0.12 20.48
N SER A 298 -6.17 -0.21 19.19
CA SER A 298 -5.43 -1.33 18.63
C SER A 298 -4.05 -1.47 19.25
N ASP A 299 -3.37 -0.35 19.50
CA ASP A 299 -2.07 -0.30 20.16
C ASP A 299 -2.16 -0.78 21.61
N ALA A 300 -3.16 -0.33 22.34
CA ALA A 300 -3.43 -0.76 23.72
C ALA A 300 -3.80 -2.25 23.79
N ALA A 301 -4.44 -2.80 22.77
CA ALA A 301 -4.79 -4.23 22.68
C ALA A 301 -3.62 -5.11 22.25
N THR A 302 -2.44 -4.56 21.98
CA THR A 302 -1.29 -5.30 21.48
C THR A 302 -0.85 -6.42 22.42
N ARG A 303 -0.76 -7.66 21.90
CA ARG A 303 -0.23 -8.84 22.57
C ARG A 303 1.11 -9.22 21.95
N TYR A 304 2.15 -9.26 22.78
CA TYR A 304 3.52 -9.56 22.35
C TYR A 304 3.83 -11.06 22.39
N GLY A 305 4.49 -11.53 21.33
CA GLY A 305 5.06 -12.87 21.23
C GLY A 305 6.54 -12.83 20.85
N LYS A 306 7.18 -14.00 20.78
CA LYS A 306 8.54 -14.12 20.23
C LYS A 306 8.50 -13.86 18.71
N VAL A 307 9.57 -13.30 18.17
CA VAL A 307 9.78 -13.22 16.72
C VAL A 307 9.99 -14.65 16.23
N GLY A 308 9.09 -15.17 15.44
CA GLY A 308 9.25 -16.47 14.79
C GLY A 308 10.07 -16.33 13.50
N GLN A 309 10.01 -17.37 12.68
CA GLN A 309 10.67 -17.34 11.36
C GLN A 309 10.16 -16.16 10.51
N ILE A 310 11.08 -15.45 9.88
CA ILE A 310 10.77 -14.41 8.88
C ILE A 310 10.91 -15.04 7.50
N VAL A 311 9.90 -14.90 6.64
CA VAL A 311 9.90 -15.45 5.28
C VAL A 311 9.23 -14.47 4.34
N TRP A 312 9.91 -14.14 3.25
CA TRP A 312 9.35 -13.39 2.14
C TRP A 312 8.89 -14.33 1.03
N ARG A 313 7.74 -14.02 0.43
CA ARG A 313 7.22 -14.72 -0.74
C ARG A 313 6.74 -13.71 -1.78
N GLY A 314 7.04 -13.96 -3.05
CA GLY A 314 6.52 -13.23 -4.19
C GLY A 314 5.72 -14.14 -5.11
N ALA A 315 4.69 -13.61 -5.73
CA ALA A 315 3.92 -14.30 -6.75
C ALA A 315 3.64 -13.34 -7.93
N PRO A 316 4.01 -13.70 -9.17
CA PRO A 316 3.65 -12.90 -10.33
C PRO A 316 2.13 -12.93 -10.53
N LEU A 317 1.57 -11.79 -10.93
CA LEU A 317 0.14 -11.64 -11.20
C LEU A 317 -0.06 -11.15 -12.65
N VAL A 318 -0.71 -11.98 -13.46
CA VAL A 318 -1.13 -11.63 -14.82
C VAL A 318 -2.66 -11.64 -14.86
N LEU A 319 -3.24 -10.49 -15.13
CA LEU A 319 -4.69 -10.32 -15.22
C LEU A 319 -5.18 -10.55 -16.65
N PRO A 320 -6.28 -11.31 -16.85
CA PRO A 320 -6.97 -11.33 -18.12
C PRO A 320 -7.35 -9.92 -18.57
N ARG A 321 -7.25 -9.65 -19.87
CA ARG A 321 -7.71 -8.36 -20.41
C ARG A 321 -9.24 -8.31 -20.38
N ARG A 322 -9.78 -7.13 -20.09
CA ARG A 322 -11.21 -6.87 -20.23
C ARG A 322 -11.63 -6.91 -21.72
N ALA A 323 -12.86 -7.30 -22.01
CA ALA A 323 -13.33 -7.53 -23.38
C ALA A 323 -13.28 -6.26 -24.26
N ASP A 324 -13.53 -5.08 -23.67
CA ASP A 324 -13.52 -3.78 -24.38
C ASP A 324 -12.14 -3.09 -24.37
N TRP A 325 -11.09 -3.76 -23.89
CA TRP A 325 -9.74 -3.16 -23.82
C TRP A 325 -9.19 -2.74 -25.19
N PRO A 326 -9.34 -3.53 -26.27
CA PRO A 326 -8.86 -3.10 -27.58
C PRO A 326 -9.47 -1.77 -28.03
N GLN A 327 -10.76 -1.55 -27.77
CA GLN A 327 -11.47 -0.32 -28.13
C GLN A 327 -10.98 0.87 -27.28
N LYS A 328 -10.82 0.67 -25.95
CA LYS A 328 -10.26 1.68 -25.04
C LYS A 328 -8.86 2.10 -25.48
N LEU A 329 -8.00 1.14 -25.78
CA LEU A 329 -6.63 1.38 -26.21
C LEU A 329 -6.58 2.09 -27.59
N ALA A 330 -7.42 1.69 -28.53
CA ALA A 330 -7.52 2.36 -29.83
C ALA A 330 -7.94 3.82 -29.67
N TYR A 331 -8.93 4.10 -28.82
CA TYR A 331 -9.34 5.46 -28.48
C TYR A 331 -8.20 6.27 -27.83
N ALA A 332 -7.51 5.69 -26.85
CA ALA A 332 -6.39 6.36 -26.18
C ALA A 332 -5.26 6.72 -27.17
N ARG A 333 -4.89 5.79 -28.06
CA ARG A 333 -3.87 6.03 -29.09
C ARG A 333 -4.30 7.09 -30.09
N ALA A 334 -5.56 7.09 -30.54
CA ALA A 334 -6.08 8.11 -31.44
C ALA A 334 -6.08 9.49 -30.78
N LEU A 335 -6.49 9.59 -29.53
CA LEU A 335 -6.47 10.82 -28.75
C LEU A 335 -5.05 11.41 -28.61
N LEU A 336 -4.05 10.58 -28.33
CA LEU A 336 -2.64 10.99 -28.23
C LEU A 336 -2.03 11.34 -29.58
N ALA A 337 -2.55 10.80 -30.69
CA ALA A 337 -2.10 11.16 -32.04
C ALA A 337 -2.70 12.48 -32.50
N GLN A 338 -3.94 12.78 -32.12
CA GLN A 338 -4.69 13.99 -32.50
C GLN A 338 -5.43 14.55 -31.29
N PRO A 339 -4.72 15.24 -30.37
CA PRO A 339 -5.28 15.67 -29.09
C PRO A 339 -6.41 16.71 -29.23
N GLY A 340 -6.41 17.52 -30.28
CA GLY A 340 -7.44 18.53 -30.50
C GLY A 340 -7.67 19.41 -29.29
N ALA A 341 -8.94 19.50 -28.83
CA ALA A 341 -9.37 20.22 -27.64
C ALA A 341 -9.45 19.30 -26.38
N ALA A 342 -8.75 18.17 -26.35
CA ALA A 342 -8.76 17.30 -25.19
C ALA A 342 -8.16 17.98 -23.95
N THR A 343 -8.79 17.76 -22.80
CA THR A 343 -8.26 18.24 -21.52
C THR A 343 -7.01 17.49 -21.12
N ASP A 344 -6.15 18.11 -20.31
CA ASP A 344 -4.95 17.48 -19.77
C ASP A 344 -5.28 16.18 -19.01
N GLN A 345 -6.40 16.14 -18.28
CA GLN A 345 -6.87 14.92 -17.64
C GLN A 345 -7.11 13.77 -18.65
N LYS A 346 -7.76 14.03 -19.78
CA LYS A 346 -8.00 12.99 -20.80
C LYS A 346 -6.71 12.53 -21.47
N LEU A 347 -5.77 13.43 -21.70
CA LEU A 347 -4.44 13.09 -22.25
C LEU A 347 -3.64 12.23 -21.25
N TYR A 348 -3.65 12.62 -20.00
CA TYR A 348 -3.07 11.88 -18.90
C TYR A 348 -3.64 10.45 -18.81
N GLU A 349 -4.97 10.29 -18.77
CA GLU A 349 -5.63 8.99 -18.72
C GLU A 349 -5.31 8.11 -19.93
N ALA A 350 -5.27 8.70 -21.12
CA ALA A 350 -4.91 8.01 -22.36
C ALA A 350 -3.45 7.53 -22.34
N ALA A 351 -2.53 8.35 -21.87
CA ALA A 351 -1.10 8.00 -21.76
C ALA A 351 -0.87 6.84 -20.79
N ILE A 352 -1.55 6.84 -19.65
CA ILE A 352 -1.48 5.75 -18.66
C ILE A 352 -2.00 4.43 -19.25
N GLN A 353 -3.09 4.44 -20.02
CA GLN A 353 -3.61 3.24 -20.67
C GLN A 353 -2.62 2.68 -21.71
N VAL A 354 -1.96 3.55 -22.48
CA VAL A 354 -0.92 3.13 -23.43
C VAL A 354 0.32 2.60 -22.71
N ALA A 355 0.77 3.27 -21.65
CA ALA A 355 1.89 2.81 -20.82
C ALA A 355 1.62 1.43 -20.18
N TRP A 356 0.39 1.21 -19.71
CA TRP A 356 -0.03 -0.10 -19.22
C TRP A 356 0.05 -1.19 -20.27
N GLU A 357 -0.42 -0.92 -21.49
CA GLU A 357 -0.35 -1.90 -22.59
C GLU A 357 1.09 -2.23 -22.98
N GLU A 358 1.97 -1.24 -22.95
CA GLU A 358 3.39 -1.38 -23.32
C GLU A 358 4.26 -1.99 -22.21
N ARG A 359 3.68 -2.22 -21.03
CA ARG A 359 4.37 -2.80 -19.88
C ARG A 359 4.95 -4.19 -20.18
N LYS A 360 6.23 -4.40 -19.89
CA LYS A 360 6.96 -5.66 -20.17
C LYS A 360 6.98 -6.66 -19.02
N ARG A 361 6.64 -6.24 -17.80
CA ARG A 361 6.76 -7.08 -16.61
C ARG A 361 5.39 -7.36 -15.97
N PRO A 362 5.20 -8.55 -15.36
CA PRO A 362 3.97 -8.84 -14.62
C PRO A 362 3.82 -7.91 -13.42
N LEU A 363 2.62 -7.81 -12.89
CA LEU A 363 2.37 -7.32 -11.55
C LEU A 363 2.92 -8.33 -10.54
N GLU A 364 3.10 -7.89 -9.31
CA GLU A 364 3.59 -8.72 -8.22
C GLU A 364 2.66 -8.63 -7.01
N VAL A 365 2.31 -9.76 -6.44
CA VAL A 365 1.76 -9.89 -5.09
C VAL A 365 2.89 -10.38 -4.21
N SER A 366 3.13 -9.75 -3.08
CA SER A 366 4.15 -10.21 -2.13
C SER A 366 3.59 -10.41 -0.74
N GLY A 367 4.29 -11.19 0.07
CA GLY A 367 3.91 -11.46 1.45
C GLY A 367 5.11 -11.58 2.35
N LEU A 368 5.01 -10.98 3.54
CA LEU A 368 5.98 -11.14 4.63
C LEU A 368 5.34 -11.95 5.75
N GLN A 369 5.97 -13.04 6.11
CA GLN A 369 5.66 -13.82 7.30
C GLN A 369 6.60 -13.39 8.43
N ILE A 370 6.05 -13.22 9.65
CA ILE A 370 6.81 -13.08 10.90
C ILE A 370 6.13 -14.01 11.92
N GLY A 371 6.67 -15.21 12.10
CA GLY A 371 6.03 -16.23 12.93
C GLY A 371 4.62 -16.57 12.45
N ASN A 372 3.60 -16.28 13.27
CA ASN A 372 2.18 -16.47 12.96
C ASN A 372 1.51 -15.26 12.29
N ILE A 373 2.27 -14.21 11.99
CA ILE A 373 1.78 -13.02 11.28
C ILE A 373 1.97 -13.21 9.77
N ARG A 374 1.02 -12.73 8.99
CA ARG A 374 1.10 -12.62 7.52
C ARG A 374 0.75 -11.21 7.11
N ILE A 375 1.63 -10.59 6.36
CA ILE A 375 1.37 -9.29 5.71
C ILE A 375 1.33 -9.56 4.22
N VAL A 376 0.22 -9.20 3.58
CA VAL A 376 0.03 -9.36 2.12
C VAL A 376 0.04 -7.98 1.48
N HIS A 377 0.81 -7.81 0.40
CA HIS A 377 0.89 -6.57 -0.37
C HIS A 377 0.32 -6.80 -1.76
N LEU A 378 -0.71 -6.04 -2.11
CA LEU A 378 -1.43 -6.12 -3.38
C LEU A 378 -1.14 -4.89 -4.25
N PRO A 379 -1.05 -5.06 -5.57
CA PRO A 379 -1.04 -3.95 -6.51
C PRO A 379 -2.44 -3.35 -6.68
N GLY A 380 -2.55 -2.22 -7.39
CA GLY A 380 -3.82 -1.59 -7.78
C GLY A 380 -4.72 -1.19 -6.62
N GLU A 381 -5.99 -1.04 -6.95
CA GLU A 381 -7.07 -0.68 -6.03
C GLU A 381 -7.96 -1.90 -5.74
N PRO A 382 -7.54 -2.80 -4.84
CA PRO A 382 -8.22 -4.08 -4.63
C PRO A 382 -9.54 -3.91 -3.88
N ALA A 383 -10.58 -4.63 -4.34
CA ALA A 383 -11.84 -4.75 -3.61
C ALA A 383 -11.63 -5.43 -2.25
N LEU A 384 -12.49 -5.10 -1.29
CA LEU A 384 -12.43 -5.60 0.09
C LEU A 384 -12.41 -7.13 0.18
N GLU A 385 -13.06 -7.81 -0.75
CA GLU A 385 -13.11 -9.27 -0.77
C GLU A 385 -11.72 -9.91 -0.78
N TYR A 386 -10.72 -9.29 -1.40
CA TYR A 386 -9.35 -9.84 -1.41
C TYR A 386 -8.68 -9.80 -0.04
N GLN A 387 -8.94 -8.77 0.75
CA GLN A 387 -8.52 -8.72 2.16
C GLN A 387 -9.23 -9.80 2.99
N ARG A 388 -10.54 -9.91 2.85
CA ARG A 388 -11.33 -10.93 3.53
C ARG A 388 -10.94 -12.34 3.11
N TYR A 389 -10.63 -12.54 1.82
CA TYR A 389 -10.12 -13.82 1.32
C TYR A 389 -8.79 -14.18 1.98
N ALA A 390 -7.82 -13.25 2.02
CA ALA A 390 -6.54 -13.48 2.69
C ALA A 390 -6.73 -13.84 4.17
N GLN A 391 -7.60 -13.15 4.89
CA GLN A 391 -7.93 -13.41 6.29
C GLN A 391 -8.57 -14.79 6.48
N ARG A 392 -9.51 -15.19 5.60
CA ARG A 392 -10.12 -16.52 5.65
C ARG A 392 -9.11 -17.64 5.38
N GLN A 393 -8.22 -17.45 4.38
CA GLN A 393 -7.15 -18.40 4.09
C GLN A 393 -6.14 -18.51 5.24
N GLY A 394 -5.85 -17.39 5.91
CA GLY A 394 -4.97 -17.33 7.07
C GLY A 394 -5.67 -17.61 8.40
N ARG A 395 -6.80 -18.32 8.44
CA ARG A 395 -7.53 -18.61 9.69
C ARG A 395 -6.60 -19.19 10.77
N GLY A 396 -6.63 -18.59 11.97
CA GLY A 396 -5.73 -18.90 13.07
C GLY A 396 -4.40 -18.15 13.05
N LEU A 397 -4.16 -17.33 12.02
CA LEU A 397 -3.02 -16.41 11.89
C LEU A 397 -3.50 -14.97 12.03
N PHE A 398 -2.59 -14.06 12.36
CA PHE A 398 -2.86 -12.63 12.25
C PHE A 398 -2.53 -12.17 10.82
N VAL A 399 -3.56 -11.80 10.06
CA VAL A 399 -3.40 -11.41 8.64
C VAL A 399 -3.69 -9.93 8.48
N ALA A 400 -2.71 -9.17 8.00
CA ALA A 400 -2.81 -7.79 7.57
C ALA A 400 -2.65 -7.70 6.06
N VAL A 401 -3.37 -6.79 5.41
CA VAL A 401 -3.31 -6.61 3.94
C VAL A 401 -3.12 -5.14 3.63
N ALA A 402 -2.16 -4.82 2.78
CA ALA A 402 -1.97 -3.52 2.17
C ALA A 402 -2.31 -3.59 0.68
N GLY A 403 -3.17 -2.71 0.22
CA GLY A 403 -3.43 -2.44 -1.19
C GLY A 403 -2.52 -1.34 -1.73
N TYR A 404 -2.80 -0.88 -2.94
CA TYR A 404 -2.21 0.32 -3.54
C TYR A 404 -0.69 0.29 -3.71
N GLY A 405 -0.14 -0.89 -4.06
CA GLY A 405 1.26 -1.03 -4.45
C GLY A 405 1.51 -0.44 -5.84
N ASP A 406 1.93 -1.27 -6.80
CA ASP A 406 1.98 -0.82 -8.20
C ASP A 406 0.55 -0.54 -8.69
N GLY A 407 0.19 0.74 -8.83
CA GLY A 407 -1.16 1.18 -9.17
C GLY A 407 -1.63 0.84 -10.58
N ALA A 408 -0.74 0.29 -11.41
CA ALA A 408 -0.96 0.11 -12.85
C ALA A 408 -2.22 -0.68 -13.27
N PRO A 409 -2.77 -1.66 -12.51
CA PRO A 409 -3.99 -2.35 -12.96
C PRO A 409 -5.28 -1.54 -12.73
N GLY A 410 -5.21 -0.36 -12.09
CA GLY A 410 -6.40 0.34 -11.65
C GLY A 410 -7.18 -0.49 -10.63
N TYR A 411 -8.52 -0.48 -10.74
CA TYR A 411 -9.36 -1.28 -9.84
C TYR A 411 -9.21 -2.78 -10.07
N MET A 412 -9.08 -3.53 -9.00
CA MET A 412 -9.13 -4.99 -8.98
C MET A 412 -10.44 -5.43 -8.32
N VAL A 413 -11.42 -5.77 -9.16
CA VAL A 413 -12.80 -6.06 -8.74
C VAL A 413 -13.08 -7.57 -8.68
N GLU A 414 -14.14 -7.95 -7.96
CA GLU A 414 -14.70 -9.30 -8.05
C GLU A 414 -15.38 -9.50 -9.42
N ASP A 415 -15.37 -10.72 -9.95
CA ASP A 415 -15.94 -11.00 -11.27
C ASP A 415 -17.46 -10.65 -11.36
N LYS A 416 -18.19 -10.83 -10.25
CA LYS A 416 -19.62 -10.46 -10.18
C LYS A 416 -19.88 -8.97 -10.40
N HIS A 417 -18.92 -8.09 -10.04
CA HIS A 417 -19.09 -6.65 -10.19
C HIS A 417 -19.24 -6.21 -11.65
N PHE A 418 -18.72 -6.97 -12.62
CA PHE A 418 -18.93 -6.68 -14.04
C PHE A 418 -20.41 -6.79 -14.44
N ALA A 419 -21.16 -7.75 -13.88
CA ALA A 419 -22.59 -7.89 -14.10
C ALA A 419 -23.44 -6.92 -13.27
N GLU A 420 -23.02 -6.66 -12.03
CA GLU A 420 -23.74 -5.74 -11.13
C GLU A 420 -23.60 -4.26 -11.53
N GLY A 421 -22.53 -3.91 -12.28
CA GLY A 421 -22.20 -2.52 -12.61
C GLY A 421 -21.63 -1.77 -11.41
N GLY A 422 -21.76 -0.46 -11.41
CA GLY A 422 -21.13 0.46 -10.46
C GLY A 422 -19.97 1.20 -11.11
N TYR A 423 -19.11 1.84 -10.30
CA TYR A 423 -17.96 2.61 -10.79
C TYR A 423 -16.74 1.73 -11.04
N GLU A 424 -16.38 0.90 -10.06
CA GLU A 424 -15.12 0.17 -10.01
C GLU A 424 -14.90 -0.74 -11.24
N PRO A 425 -15.88 -1.52 -11.74
CA PRO A 425 -15.68 -2.35 -12.93
C PRO A 425 -15.53 -1.54 -14.22
N LYS A 426 -15.92 -0.27 -14.27
CA LYS A 426 -15.68 0.61 -15.43
C LYS A 426 -14.22 1.03 -15.51
N GLU A 427 -13.59 1.20 -14.34
CA GLU A 427 -12.20 1.65 -14.21
C GLU A 427 -11.19 0.49 -14.02
N ALA A 428 -11.67 -0.74 -13.95
CA ALA A 428 -10.81 -1.92 -13.91
C ALA A 428 -10.16 -2.17 -15.29
N TRP A 429 -8.89 -2.52 -15.30
CA TRP A 429 -8.16 -2.85 -16.53
C TRP A 429 -8.04 -4.37 -16.76
N GLY A 430 -8.12 -5.14 -15.67
CA GLY A 430 -8.35 -6.58 -15.75
C GLY A 430 -9.82 -6.89 -16.08
N GLY A 431 -10.06 -8.03 -16.73
CA GLY A 431 -11.39 -8.53 -17.08
C GLY A 431 -11.87 -9.65 -16.16
N VAL A 432 -13.00 -10.26 -16.52
CA VAL A 432 -13.56 -11.46 -15.87
C VAL A 432 -12.50 -12.57 -15.83
N GLY A 433 -12.41 -13.28 -14.71
CA GLY A 433 -11.36 -14.25 -14.41
C GLY A 433 -10.16 -13.66 -13.64
N SER A 434 -10.10 -12.33 -13.46
CA SER A 434 -9.06 -11.68 -12.65
C SER A 434 -9.15 -12.11 -11.17
N GLU A 435 -10.36 -12.29 -10.66
CA GLU A 435 -10.59 -12.70 -9.28
C GLU A 435 -9.86 -14.00 -8.91
N ALA A 436 -9.97 -15.03 -9.78
CA ALA A 436 -9.30 -16.30 -9.56
C ALA A 436 -7.76 -16.15 -9.51
N ARG A 437 -7.18 -15.33 -10.41
CA ARG A 437 -5.74 -15.08 -10.46
C ARG A 437 -5.22 -14.33 -9.23
N ILE A 438 -5.97 -13.34 -8.76
CA ILE A 438 -5.62 -12.57 -7.56
C ILE A 438 -5.69 -13.49 -6.33
N LYS A 439 -6.74 -14.28 -6.16
CA LYS A 439 -6.91 -15.24 -5.07
C LYS A 439 -5.81 -16.31 -5.07
N GLU A 440 -5.43 -16.82 -6.23
CA GLU A 440 -4.31 -17.76 -6.38
C GLU A 440 -2.99 -17.13 -5.90
N ALA A 441 -2.68 -15.90 -6.34
CA ALA A 441 -1.47 -15.21 -5.93
C ALA A 441 -1.44 -14.93 -4.41
N ILE A 442 -2.58 -14.53 -3.83
CA ILE A 442 -2.73 -14.36 -2.37
C ILE A 442 -2.44 -15.68 -1.64
N SER A 443 -3.00 -16.81 -2.11
CA SER A 443 -2.77 -18.12 -1.48
C SER A 443 -1.29 -18.51 -1.50
N LYS A 444 -0.59 -18.31 -2.63
CA LYS A 444 0.85 -18.57 -2.78
C LYS A 444 1.69 -17.77 -1.78
N VAL A 445 1.42 -16.49 -1.61
CA VAL A 445 2.21 -15.66 -0.67
C VAL A 445 1.86 -15.93 0.81
N LEU A 446 0.68 -16.47 1.08
CA LEU A 446 0.32 -16.98 2.41
C LEU A 446 0.99 -18.33 2.72
N GLY A 447 1.56 -19.01 1.73
CA GLY A 447 2.17 -20.34 1.86
C GLY A 447 1.14 -21.48 1.86
N LYS A 448 0.08 -21.31 1.05
CA LYS A 448 -1.02 -22.29 0.89
C LYS A 448 -0.94 -22.93 -0.51
#